data_448ee90c9f6dfaa89a732be842702377
#
_entry.id   448ee90c9f6dfaa89a732be842702377
#
_cell.length_a   1.000
_cell.length_b   1.000
_cell.length_c   1.000
_cell.angle_alpha   90.00
_cell.angle_beta   90.00
_cell.angle_gamma   90.00
#
_symmetry.space_group_name_H-M   'P 1'
#
loop_
_entity.id
_entity.type
_entity.pdbx_description
1 polymer ?
#
loop_
_entity_poly.entity_id
_entity_poly.type
_entity_poly.pdbx_seq_one_letter_code
_entity_poly.pdbx_strand_id
1 'polypeptide(L)'
;GRTMTERSGYVKKDLLAALRNGEELTLRQQTTMALQLSIPAILAQLSSIAMQYIDSSMVGHLGRDASAAIGLVASSTWLLSGLCRALTVGFCVQTAQRIGAGEERDARNLVKQSLLVGVAFGMVLAALSAALAGPLPRWLGAEESIWQGASVYFLIFALSLPALQINGLVAALLQASGNMRTCLLYTSPSPRDR
;
A
#
# COMPACT_ATOMS: atom_id res chain seq x y z
N GLY A 1 11.75 -31.68 -18.83
CA GLY A 1 11.32 -31.47 -17.46
C GLY A 1 10.75 -30.06 -17.31
N ARG A 2 9.47 -29.94 -16.95
CA ARG A 2 8.84 -28.65 -16.64
C ARG A 2 9.49 -28.06 -15.39
N THR A 3 9.88 -26.81 -15.44
CA THR A 3 10.54 -26.11 -14.35
C THR A 3 9.62 -26.05 -13.12
N MET A 4 10.20 -26.03 -11.91
CA MET A 4 9.44 -25.95 -10.64
C MET A 4 8.45 -24.77 -10.63
N THR A 5 8.75 -23.69 -11.33
CA THR A 5 7.91 -22.49 -11.46
C THR A 5 6.64 -22.73 -12.28
N GLU A 6 6.70 -23.55 -13.32
CA GLU A 6 5.52 -23.91 -14.13
C GLU A 6 4.58 -24.85 -13.36
N ARG A 7 5.13 -25.82 -12.61
CA ARG A 7 4.33 -26.70 -11.74
C ARG A 7 3.62 -25.92 -10.64
N SER A 8 4.28 -24.96 -10.02
CA SER A 8 3.68 -24.10 -8.98
C SER A 8 2.55 -23.23 -9.52
N GLY A 9 2.69 -22.71 -10.75
CA GLY A 9 1.66 -21.91 -11.42
C GLY A 9 0.42 -22.71 -11.82
N TYR A 10 0.59 -23.97 -12.19
CA TYR A 10 -0.51 -24.86 -12.57
C TYR A 10 -1.34 -25.29 -11.35
N VAL A 11 -0.67 -25.73 -10.29
CA VAL A 11 -1.31 -26.11 -9.01
C VAL A 11 -2.09 -24.93 -8.41
N LYS A 12 -1.58 -23.71 -8.52
CA LYS A 12 -2.26 -22.49 -8.05
C LYS A 12 -3.55 -22.22 -8.80
N LYS A 13 -3.56 -22.42 -10.13
CA LYS A 13 -4.76 -22.20 -10.96
C LYS A 13 -5.86 -23.22 -10.65
N ASP A 14 -5.49 -24.46 -10.45
CA ASP A 14 -6.43 -25.54 -10.16
C ASP A 14 -7.03 -25.42 -8.75
N LEU A 15 -6.23 -25.05 -7.75
CA LEU A 15 -6.69 -24.84 -6.38
C LEU A 15 -7.59 -23.58 -6.23
N LEU A 16 -7.29 -22.51 -6.97
CA LEU A 16 -8.15 -21.32 -7.01
C LEU A 16 -9.47 -21.60 -7.74
N ALA A 17 -9.45 -22.42 -8.77
CA ALA A 17 -10.65 -22.86 -9.48
C ALA A 17 -11.54 -23.76 -8.60
N ALA A 18 -10.94 -24.67 -7.83
CA ALA A 18 -11.64 -25.52 -6.88
C ALA A 18 -12.34 -24.73 -5.78
N LEU A 19 -11.67 -23.70 -5.21
CA LEU A 19 -12.29 -22.76 -4.25
C LEU A 19 -13.47 -21.98 -4.86
N ARG A 20 -13.32 -21.55 -6.10
CA ARG A 20 -14.38 -20.81 -6.81
C ARG A 20 -15.60 -21.69 -7.11
N ASN A 21 -15.39 -22.99 -7.26
CA ASN A 21 -16.44 -23.97 -7.49
C ASN A 21 -17.09 -24.50 -6.19
N GLY A 22 -16.66 -24.01 -5.01
CA GLY A 22 -17.20 -24.42 -3.73
C GLY A 22 -16.77 -25.80 -3.24
N GLU A 23 -15.70 -26.37 -3.81
CA GLU A 23 -15.15 -27.65 -3.37
C GLU A 23 -14.43 -27.49 -2.01
N GLU A 24 -14.70 -28.40 -1.09
CA GLU A 24 -14.01 -28.45 0.20
C GLU A 24 -12.55 -28.88 0.01
N LEU A 25 -11.64 -27.94 0.21
CA LEU A 25 -10.21 -28.22 0.15
C LEU A 25 -9.72 -28.93 1.42
N THR A 26 -8.92 -29.97 1.25
CA THR A 26 -8.23 -30.64 2.35
C THR A 26 -7.28 -29.66 3.06
N LEU A 27 -7.10 -29.77 4.38
CA LEU A 27 -6.21 -28.91 5.19
C LEU A 27 -4.81 -28.77 4.55
N ARG A 28 -4.26 -29.84 3.98
CA ARG A 28 -2.99 -29.84 3.28
C ARG A 28 -2.99 -28.96 2.02
N GLN A 29 -4.07 -28.94 1.29
CA GLN A 29 -4.25 -28.10 0.09
C GLN A 29 -4.40 -26.64 0.48
N GLN A 30 -5.15 -26.33 1.53
CA GLN A 30 -5.31 -24.98 2.08
C GLN A 30 -3.95 -24.42 2.54
N THR A 31 -3.17 -25.21 3.29
CA THR A 31 -1.85 -24.80 3.76
C THR A 31 -0.86 -24.56 2.62
N THR A 32 -0.86 -25.45 1.61
CA THR A 32 0.00 -25.29 0.42
C THR A 32 -0.35 -24.02 -0.34
N MET A 33 -1.64 -23.72 -0.50
CA MET A 33 -2.12 -22.53 -1.16
C MET A 33 -1.75 -21.26 -0.38
N ALA A 34 -1.93 -21.27 0.93
CA ALA A 34 -1.54 -20.17 1.80
C ALA A 34 -0.04 -19.87 1.69
N LEU A 35 0.82 -20.90 1.74
CA LEU A 35 2.27 -20.75 1.58
C LEU A 35 2.65 -20.20 0.20
N GLN A 36 2.03 -20.68 -0.88
CA GLN A 36 2.31 -20.20 -2.23
C GLN A 36 1.88 -18.74 -2.46
N LEU A 37 0.83 -18.27 -1.77
CA LEU A 37 0.40 -16.88 -1.80
C LEU A 37 1.25 -15.99 -0.90
N SER A 38 1.76 -16.54 0.21
CA SER A 38 2.55 -15.81 1.19
C SER A 38 3.97 -15.47 0.69
N ILE A 39 4.62 -16.37 -0.06
CA ILE A 39 5.99 -16.15 -0.55
C ILE A 39 6.11 -14.86 -1.37
N PRO A 40 5.30 -14.61 -2.42
CA PRO A 40 5.38 -13.35 -3.17
C PRO A 40 5.06 -12.12 -2.31
N ALA A 41 4.12 -12.25 -1.37
CA ALA A 41 3.76 -11.16 -0.47
C ALA A 41 4.91 -10.81 0.49
N ILE A 42 5.58 -11.84 1.04
CA ILE A 42 6.76 -11.66 1.90
C ILE A 42 7.90 -10.98 1.11
N LEU A 43 8.18 -11.43 -0.11
CA LEU A 43 9.22 -10.83 -0.95
C LEU A 43 8.93 -9.36 -1.27
N ALA A 44 7.66 -9.03 -1.57
CA ALA A 44 7.25 -7.66 -1.79
C ALA A 44 7.43 -6.81 -0.51
N GLN A 45 7.07 -7.35 0.65
CA GLN A 45 7.23 -6.66 1.92
C GLN A 45 8.71 -6.45 2.29
N LEU A 46 9.56 -7.46 2.08
CA LEU A 46 11.01 -7.33 2.29
C LEU A 46 11.62 -6.25 1.39
N SER A 47 11.22 -6.19 0.12
CA SER A 47 11.65 -5.14 -0.80
C SER A 47 11.24 -3.75 -0.31
N SER A 48 10.00 -3.59 0.16
CA SER A 48 9.52 -2.32 0.73
C SER A 48 10.29 -1.92 1.99
N ILE A 49 10.58 -2.88 2.87
CA ILE A 49 11.36 -2.63 4.09
C ILE A 49 12.79 -2.22 3.73
N ALA A 50 13.44 -2.91 2.79
CA ALA A 50 14.78 -2.56 2.33
C ALA A 50 14.82 -1.13 1.77
N MET A 51 13.82 -0.73 0.99
CA MET A 51 13.68 0.62 0.47
C MET A 51 13.58 1.65 1.60
N GLN A 52 12.74 1.39 2.62
CA GLN A 52 12.61 2.28 3.78
C GLN A 52 13.93 2.44 4.55
N TYR A 53 14.73 1.37 4.67
CA TYR A 53 16.05 1.46 5.30
C TYR A 53 17.02 2.30 4.48
N ILE A 54 17.00 2.17 3.15
CA ILE A 54 17.83 2.97 2.25
C ILE A 54 17.43 4.46 2.39
N ASP A 55 16.14 4.77 2.32
CA ASP A 55 15.62 6.13 2.47
C ASP A 55 16.01 6.73 3.83
N SER A 56 15.88 5.96 4.91
CA SER A 56 16.28 6.40 6.26
C SER A 56 17.78 6.65 6.37
N SER A 57 18.60 5.80 5.74
CA SER A 57 20.05 5.99 5.68
C SER A 57 20.42 7.26 4.91
N MET A 58 19.78 7.52 3.77
CA MET A 58 20.00 8.74 2.98
C MET A 58 19.66 10.00 3.77
N VAL A 59 18.55 10.00 4.49
CA VAL A 59 18.14 11.09 5.38
C VAL A 59 19.17 11.31 6.50
N GLY A 60 19.71 10.22 7.08
CA GLY A 60 20.74 10.31 8.10
C GLY A 60 22.02 11.04 7.63
N HIS A 61 22.35 10.96 6.35
CA HIS A 61 23.50 11.66 5.76
C HIS A 61 23.24 13.17 5.51
N LEU A 62 21.99 13.60 5.50
CA LEU A 62 21.61 15.03 5.32
C LEU A 62 21.87 15.89 6.56
N GLY A 63 22.22 15.26 7.68
CA GLY A 63 22.56 15.94 8.92
C GLY A 63 21.52 15.78 10.03
N ARG A 64 21.90 16.29 11.20
CA ARG A 64 21.13 16.14 12.45
C ARG A 64 19.77 16.84 12.39
N ASP A 65 19.75 18.05 11.82
CA ASP A 65 18.54 18.89 11.78
C ASP A 65 17.49 18.33 10.84
N ALA A 66 17.91 17.76 9.68
CA ALA A 66 17.01 17.10 8.75
C ALA A 66 16.37 15.84 9.37
N SER A 67 17.17 15.03 10.05
CA SER A 67 16.69 13.83 10.74
C SER A 67 15.73 14.18 11.89
N ALA A 68 16.02 15.24 12.64
CA ALA A 68 15.17 15.74 13.71
C ALA A 68 13.84 16.29 13.17
N ALA A 69 13.87 17.04 12.07
CA ALA A 69 12.67 17.57 11.42
C ALA A 69 11.72 16.47 10.95
N ILE A 70 12.23 15.42 10.31
CA ILE A 70 11.45 14.27 9.85
C ILE A 70 10.91 13.48 11.05
N GLY A 71 11.75 13.22 12.06
CA GLY A 71 11.36 12.50 13.26
C GLY A 71 10.23 13.19 14.03
N LEU A 72 10.24 14.52 14.07
CA LEU A 72 9.22 15.31 14.75
C LEU A 72 7.82 15.09 14.15
N VAL A 73 7.70 15.07 12.83
CA VAL A 73 6.40 14.90 12.15
C VAL A 73 6.07 13.45 11.81
N ALA A 74 6.95 12.51 12.14
CA ALA A 74 6.80 11.10 11.79
C ALA A 74 5.48 10.49 12.29
N SER A 75 5.11 10.76 13.53
CA SER A 75 3.85 10.25 14.12
C SER A 75 2.61 10.76 13.37
N SER A 76 2.63 12.03 12.95
CA SER A 76 1.54 12.61 12.15
C SER A 76 1.45 12.02 10.76
N THR A 77 2.58 11.80 10.10
CA THR A 77 2.61 11.15 8.78
C THR A 77 2.17 9.69 8.85
N TRP A 78 2.53 8.97 9.92
CA TRP A 78 2.05 7.62 10.18
C TRP A 78 0.55 7.56 10.39
N LEU A 79 -0.03 8.50 11.15
CA LEU A 79 -1.46 8.61 11.36
C LEU A 79 -2.21 8.82 10.04
N LEU A 80 -1.76 9.77 9.22
CA LEU A 80 -2.35 10.06 7.91
C LEU A 80 -2.27 8.86 6.96
N SER A 81 -1.10 8.21 6.92
CA SER A 81 -0.91 6.98 6.14
C SER A 81 -1.81 5.84 6.64
N GLY A 82 -2.02 5.74 7.95
CA GLY A 82 -2.93 4.77 8.57
C GLY A 82 -4.38 5.00 8.16
N LEU A 83 -4.85 6.25 8.12
CA LEU A 83 -6.19 6.60 7.64
C LEU A 83 -6.38 6.22 6.16
N CYS A 84 -5.39 6.51 5.32
CA CYS A 84 -5.38 6.09 3.91
C CYS A 84 -5.46 4.58 3.75
N ARG A 85 -4.69 3.84 4.55
CA ARG A 85 -4.71 2.38 4.57
C ARG A 85 -6.05 1.81 5.04
N ALA A 86 -6.66 2.39 6.07
CA ALA A 86 -7.95 1.94 6.59
C ALA A 86 -9.03 1.99 5.51
N LEU A 87 -9.11 3.10 4.77
CA LEU A 87 -10.03 3.24 3.64
C LEU A 87 -9.75 2.18 2.56
N THR A 88 -8.48 2.01 2.20
CA THR A 88 -8.04 1.04 1.18
C THR A 88 -8.42 -0.39 1.55
N VAL A 89 -8.18 -0.81 2.79
CA VAL A 89 -8.53 -2.16 3.28
C VAL A 89 -10.04 -2.36 3.25
N GLY A 90 -10.83 -1.36 3.64
CA GLY A 90 -12.29 -1.44 3.59
C GLY A 90 -12.82 -1.76 2.20
N PHE A 91 -12.36 -1.06 1.17
CA PHE A 91 -12.75 -1.33 -0.22
C PHE A 91 -12.17 -2.63 -0.77
N CYS A 92 -10.94 -2.98 -0.38
CA CYS A 92 -10.31 -4.23 -0.78
C CYS A 92 -11.13 -5.45 -0.32
N VAL A 93 -11.55 -5.48 0.93
CA VAL A 93 -12.37 -6.56 1.51
C VAL A 93 -13.72 -6.68 0.82
N GLN A 94 -14.42 -5.55 0.63
CA GLN A 94 -15.72 -5.55 -0.05
C GLN A 94 -15.60 -6.04 -1.50
N THR A 95 -14.57 -5.60 -2.22
CA THR A 95 -14.31 -6.03 -3.61
C THR A 95 -14.02 -7.53 -3.66
N ALA A 96 -13.20 -8.04 -2.75
CA ALA A 96 -12.90 -9.48 -2.66
C ALA A 96 -14.16 -10.31 -2.38
N GLN A 97 -15.04 -9.84 -1.49
CA GLN A 97 -16.32 -10.52 -1.18
C GLN A 97 -17.25 -10.56 -2.40
N ARG A 98 -17.39 -9.46 -3.16
CA ARG A 98 -18.22 -9.43 -4.38
C ARG A 98 -17.66 -10.34 -5.47
N ILE A 99 -16.34 -10.36 -5.65
CA ILE A 99 -15.70 -11.28 -6.60
C ILE A 99 -15.92 -12.74 -6.16
N GLY A 100 -15.80 -13.04 -4.87
CA GLY A 100 -16.04 -14.36 -4.31
C GLY A 100 -17.50 -14.83 -4.46
N ALA A 101 -18.46 -13.92 -4.40
CA ALA A 101 -19.88 -14.18 -4.62
C ALA A 101 -20.25 -14.32 -6.11
N GLY A 102 -19.31 -14.11 -7.05
CA GLY A 102 -19.58 -14.15 -8.49
C GLY A 102 -20.30 -12.92 -9.06
N GLU A 103 -20.45 -11.87 -8.26
CA GLU A 103 -21.11 -10.61 -8.61
C GLU A 103 -20.17 -9.66 -9.34
N GLU A 104 -19.69 -10.02 -10.53
CA GLU A 104 -18.66 -9.27 -11.26
C GLU A 104 -19.09 -7.85 -11.60
N ARG A 105 -20.39 -7.61 -11.86
CA ARG A 105 -20.91 -6.29 -12.19
C ARG A 105 -20.84 -5.35 -10.99
N ASP A 106 -21.18 -5.85 -9.81
CA ASP A 106 -21.16 -5.08 -8.56
C ASP A 106 -19.72 -4.84 -8.09
N ALA A 107 -18.84 -5.83 -8.24
CA ALA A 107 -17.42 -5.66 -8.00
C ALA A 107 -16.82 -4.53 -8.87
N ARG A 108 -17.16 -4.47 -10.16
CA ARG A 108 -16.70 -3.42 -11.07
C ARG A 108 -17.23 -2.04 -10.71
N ASN A 109 -18.49 -1.94 -10.28
CA ASN A 109 -19.05 -0.68 -9.81
C ASN A 109 -18.40 -0.23 -8.50
N LEU A 110 -18.13 -1.15 -7.59
CA LEU A 110 -17.44 -0.89 -6.34
C LEU A 110 -16.01 -0.38 -6.57
N VAL A 111 -15.29 -0.94 -7.54
CA VAL A 111 -13.95 -0.45 -7.94
C VAL A 111 -14.02 1.01 -8.42
N LYS A 112 -15.00 1.37 -9.26
CA LYS A 112 -15.17 2.75 -9.70
C LYS A 112 -15.49 3.70 -8.54
N GLN A 113 -16.39 3.29 -7.65
CA GLN A 113 -16.74 4.07 -6.45
C GLN A 113 -15.53 4.23 -5.53
N SER A 114 -14.77 3.17 -5.31
CA SER A 114 -13.59 3.21 -4.44
C SER A 114 -12.51 4.16 -4.95
N LEU A 115 -12.30 4.23 -6.27
CA LEU A 115 -11.37 5.18 -6.88
C LEU A 115 -11.84 6.62 -6.67
N LEU A 116 -13.13 6.90 -6.91
CA LEU A 116 -13.69 8.24 -6.73
C LEU A 116 -13.62 8.70 -5.27
N VAL A 117 -14.06 7.83 -4.35
CA VAL A 117 -14.02 8.11 -2.91
C VAL A 117 -12.58 8.20 -2.42
N GLY A 118 -11.68 7.34 -2.92
CA GLY A 118 -10.25 7.36 -2.57
C GLY A 118 -9.57 8.66 -2.98
N VAL A 119 -9.85 9.16 -4.19
CA VAL A 119 -9.33 10.45 -4.66
C VAL A 119 -9.89 11.60 -3.81
N ALA A 120 -11.21 11.64 -3.60
CA ALA A 120 -11.86 12.67 -2.80
C ALA A 120 -11.31 12.70 -1.37
N PHE A 121 -11.18 11.54 -0.73
CA PHE A 121 -10.62 11.40 0.61
C PHE A 121 -9.14 11.84 0.66
N GLY A 122 -8.33 11.40 -0.30
CA GLY A 122 -6.93 11.83 -0.42
C GLY A 122 -6.79 13.34 -0.59
N MET A 123 -7.65 13.97 -1.39
CA MET A 123 -7.66 15.43 -1.56
C MET A 123 -8.08 16.17 -0.30
N VAL A 124 -9.10 15.69 0.42
CA VAL A 124 -9.52 16.27 1.70
C VAL A 124 -8.40 16.16 2.73
N LEU A 125 -7.78 14.99 2.88
CA LEU A 125 -6.64 14.82 3.79
C LEU A 125 -5.45 15.69 3.39
N ALA A 126 -5.15 15.81 2.11
CA ALA A 126 -4.08 16.68 1.62
C ALA A 126 -4.36 18.15 1.96
N ALA A 127 -5.57 18.64 1.74
CA ALA A 127 -5.95 20.01 2.07
C ALA A 127 -5.86 20.29 3.56
N LEU A 128 -6.40 19.40 4.40
CA LEU A 128 -6.32 19.52 5.87
C LEU A 128 -4.88 19.48 6.36
N SER A 129 -4.08 18.55 5.85
CA SER A 129 -2.67 18.41 6.24
C SER A 129 -1.83 19.59 5.76
N ALA A 130 -2.09 20.13 4.57
CA ALA A 130 -1.41 21.31 4.06
C ALA A 130 -1.73 22.54 4.91
N ALA A 131 -2.99 22.70 5.33
CA ALA A 131 -3.39 23.80 6.24
C ALA A 131 -2.69 23.68 7.61
N LEU A 132 -2.44 22.47 8.08
CA LEU A 132 -1.75 22.19 9.34
C LEU A 132 -0.22 22.22 9.23
N ALA A 133 0.35 22.24 8.02
CA ALA A 133 1.79 22.16 7.82
C ALA A 133 2.59 23.30 8.49
N GLY A 134 1.98 24.48 8.62
CA GLY A 134 2.59 25.60 9.35
C GLY A 134 2.52 25.44 10.87
N PRO A 135 1.33 25.30 11.47
CA PRO A 135 1.19 25.26 12.92
C PRO A 135 1.61 23.94 13.56
N LEU A 136 1.48 22.80 12.87
CA LEU A 136 1.73 21.47 13.43
C LEU A 136 3.13 21.28 14.03
N PRO A 137 4.23 21.63 13.34
CA PRO A 137 5.57 21.45 13.91
C PRO A 137 5.78 22.32 15.16
N ARG A 138 5.18 23.51 15.21
CA ARG A 138 5.24 24.37 16.41
C ARG A 138 4.51 23.74 17.60
N TRP A 139 3.34 23.15 17.37
CA TRP A 139 2.60 22.42 18.41
C TRP A 139 3.33 21.18 18.92
N LEU A 140 4.12 20.56 18.05
CA LEU A 140 4.96 19.42 18.41
C LEU A 140 6.27 19.83 19.11
N GLY A 141 6.53 21.13 19.31
CA GLY A 141 7.72 21.63 20.03
C GLY A 141 8.95 21.77 19.13
N ALA A 142 8.78 22.06 17.84
CA ALA A 142 9.89 22.32 16.95
C ALA A 142 10.70 23.53 17.40
N GLU A 143 12.02 23.38 17.52
CA GLU A 143 12.95 24.49 17.61
C GLU A 143 12.94 25.31 16.32
N GLU A 144 13.28 26.57 16.40
CA GLU A 144 13.24 27.50 15.25
C GLU A 144 14.15 27.06 14.10
N SER A 145 15.25 26.36 14.42
CA SER A 145 16.20 25.79 13.46
C SER A 145 15.62 24.66 12.59
N ILE A 146 14.72 23.85 13.15
CA ILE A 146 14.15 22.66 12.47
C ILE A 146 12.72 22.88 11.99
N TRP A 147 12.03 23.92 12.49
CA TRP A 147 10.63 24.19 12.18
C TRP A 147 10.35 24.33 10.68
N GLN A 148 11.17 25.10 9.99
CA GLN A 148 10.99 25.35 8.55
C GLN A 148 11.16 24.06 7.74
N GLY A 149 12.19 23.26 8.06
CA GLY A 149 12.42 21.96 7.42
C GLY A 149 11.27 20.98 7.66
N ALA A 150 10.77 20.90 8.90
CA ALA A 150 9.65 20.05 9.26
C ALA A 150 8.35 20.47 8.56
N SER A 151 8.08 21.77 8.43
CA SER A 151 6.90 22.29 7.74
C SER A 151 6.93 21.99 6.24
N VAL A 152 8.07 22.19 5.58
CA VAL A 152 8.22 21.90 4.16
C VAL A 152 8.11 20.40 3.88
N TYR A 153 8.76 19.57 4.69
CA TYR A 153 8.66 18.12 4.56
C TYR A 153 7.21 17.65 4.70
N PHE A 154 6.52 18.12 5.75
CA PHE A 154 5.12 17.74 5.98
C PHE A 154 4.18 18.25 4.88
N LEU A 155 4.42 19.43 4.33
CA LEU A 155 3.66 19.96 3.19
C LEU A 155 3.84 19.10 1.94
N ILE A 156 5.09 18.73 1.60
CA ILE A 156 5.36 17.86 0.45
C ILE A 156 4.68 16.51 0.65
N PHE A 157 4.76 15.95 1.87
CA PHE A 157 4.06 14.72 2.20
C PHE A 157 2.54 14.87 2.05
N ALA A 158 1.96 15.94 2.55
CA ALA A 158 0.53 16.23 2.43
C ALA A 158 0.08 16.29 0.95
N LEU A 159 0.83 16.96 0.09
CA LEU A 159 0.55 17.04 -1.34
C LEU A 159 0.67 15.69 -2.06
N SER A 160 1.50 14.78 -1.54
CA SER A 160 1.65 13.43 -2.10
C SER A 160 0.54 12.46 -1.69
N LEU A 161 -0.26 12.78 -0.65
CA LEU A 161 -1.31 11.89 -0.13
C LEU A 161 -2.31 11.38 -1.18
N PRO A 162 -2.83 12.21 -2.11
CA PRO A 162 -3.76 11.72 -3.12
C PRO A 162 -3.12 10.67 -4.05
N ALA A 163 -1.87 10.89 -4.44
CA ALA A 163 -1.12 9.95 -5.27
C ALA A 163 -0.82 8.64 -4.52
N LEU A 164 -0.40 8.72 -3.26
CA LEU A 164 -0.19 7.56 -2.38
C LEU A 164 -1.48 6.77 -2.17
N GLN A 165 -2.61 7.47 -1.97
CA GLN A 165 -3.92 6.84 -1.79
C GLN A 165 -4.35 6.07 -3.05
N ILE A 166 -4.22 6.67 -4.23
CA ILE A 166 -4.57 6.01 -5.50
C ILE A 166 -3.69 4.79 -5.72
N ASN A 167 -2.37 4.93 -5.53
CA ASN A 167 -1.42 3.83 -5.70
C ASN A 167 -1.73 2.67 -4.76
N GLY A 168 -1.95 2.94 -3.47
CA GLY A 168 -2.32 1.94 -2.47
C GLY A 168 -3.63 1.24 -2.79
N LEU A 169 -4.65 2.01 -3.23
CA LEU A 169 -5.96 1.48 -3.58
C LEU A 169 -5.90 0.58 -4.82
N VAL A 170 -5.22 1.01 -5.88
CA VAL A 170 -5.04 0.21 -7.10
C VAL A 170 -4.28 -1.09 -6.79
N ALA A 171 -3.21 -1.03 -6.00
CA ALA A 171 -2.47 -2.20 -5.58
C ALA A 171 -3.35 -3.19 -4.79
N ALA A 172 -4.14 -2.70 -3.84
CA ALA A 172 -5.05 -3.54 -3.04
C ALA A 172 -6.18 -4.17 -3.89
N LEU A 173 -6.75 -3.43 -4.82
CA LEU A 173 -7.77 -3.93 -5.73
C LEU A 173 -7.22 -5.00 -6.69
N LEU A 174 -6.00 -4.84 -7.18
CA LEU A 174 -5.31 -5.85 -7.99
C LEU A 174 -5.04 -7.13 -7.18
N GLN A 175 -4.68 -7.00 -5.90
CA GLN A 175 -4.54 -8.15 -5.00
C GLN A 175 -5.89 -8.85 -4.79
N ALA A 176 -6.96 -8.10 -4.54
CA ALA A 176 -8.31 -8.63 -4.36
C ALA A 176 -8.82 -9.39 -5.60
N SER A 177 -8.44 -8.95 -6.80
CA SER A 177 -8.77 -9.63 -8.07
C SER A 177 -7.93 -10.88 -8.35
N GLY A 178 -6.99 -11.24 -7.47
CA GLY A 178 -6.11 -12.40 -7.60
C GLY A 178 -4.93 -12.21 -8.57
N ASN A 179 -4.74 -11.01 -9.11
CA ASN A 179 -3.66 -10.72 -10.06
C ASN A 179 -2.38 -10.22 -9.35
N MET A 180 -1.81 -11.09 -8.51
CA MET A 180 -0.65 -10.82 -7.67
C MET A 180 0.61 -10.43 -8.48
N ARG A 181 0.75 -10.93 -9.72
CA ARG A 181 1.91 -10.64 -10.58
C ARG A 181 1.93 -9.18 -11.02
N THR A 182 0.79 -8.65 -11.41
CA THR A 182 0.65 -7.24 -11.81
C THR A 182 0.87 -6.33 -10.60
N CYS A 183 0.41 -6.71 -9.42
CA CYS A 183 0.65 -5.98 -8.18
C CYS A 183 2.15 -5.88 -7.86
N LEU A 184 2.91 -6.98 -7.97
CA LEU A 184 4.36 -7.00 -7.75
C LEU A 184 5.12 -6.10 -8.72
N LEU A 185 4.71 -6.06 -9.99
CA LEU A 185 5.31 -5.19 -11.00
C LEU A 185 5.02 -3.71 -10.74
N TYR A 186 3.86 -3.38 -10.15
CA TYR A 186 3.45 -2.00 -9.88
C TYR A 186 4.05 -1.44 -8.58
N THR A 187 4.31 -2.30 -7.59
CA THR A 187 4.88 -1.91 -6.29
C THR A 187 6.40 -2.04 -6.22
N SER A 188 7.01 -2.78 -7.16
CA SER A 188 8.46 -2.88 -7.25
C SER A 188 9.01 -1.72 -8.08
N PRO A 189 9.97 -0.92 -7.56
CA PRO A 189 10.63 0.11 -8.35
C PRO A 189 11.27 -0.53 -9.58
N SER A 190 10.83 -0.08 -10.78
CA SER A 190 11.35 -0.59 -12.03
C SER A 190 12.84 -0.26 -12.16
N PRO A 191 13.70 -1.20 -12.58
CA PRO A 191 15.11 -0.91 -12.87
C PRO A 191 15.32 0.09 -14.01
N ARG A 192 14.25 0.55 -14.68
CA ARG A 192 14.29 1.49 -15.79
C ARG A 192 14.31 2.96 -15.40
N ASP A 193 14.11 3.28 -14.13
CA ASP A 193 14.08 4.65 -13.62
C ASP A 193 15.44 5.08 -13.02
N ARG A 194 16.53 4.47 -13.50
CA ARG A 194 17.92 4.89 -13.22
C ARG A 194 18.57 5.49 -14.44
#